data_af49afd0db2165e85aeb5860ec4783a5
#
_entry.id   af49afd0db2165e85aeb5860ec4783a5
#
_cell.length_a   1.000
_cell.length_b   1.000
_cell.length_c   1.000
_cell.angle_alpha   90.00
_cell.angle_beta   90.00
_cell.angle_gamma   90.00
#
_symmetry.space_group_name_H-M   'P 1'
#
loop_
_entity.id
_entity.type
_entity.pdbx_description
1 polymer ?
#
loop_
_entity_poly.entity_id
_entity_poly.type
_entity_poly.pdbx_seq_one_letter_code
_entity_poly.pdbx_strand_id
1 'polypeptide(L)'
;ERLLKEEAARIVRNTVPNYNMVPEIVKELRKLPTGNFIAFPSEIIRTGFNTIKKGLEEVSSDIPGVQRIGLRRLSGAAAAFAIVPETLSQIAYSVSGVTKEMMDAYQRSLAPPWEKNARLIPTGTDKDGNIKYVNYSYSNPYDLLERTVNGALNNYYNAKNLGLSTA
;
A
#
# COMPACT_ATOMS: atom_id res chain seq x y z
N GLU A 1 -21.26 2.27 29.40
CA GLU A 1 -20.77 0.98 28.93
C GLU A 1 -21.30 0.67 27.51
N ARG A 2 -22.62 0.79 27.25
CA ARG A 2 -23.21 0.55 25.94
C ARG A 2 -22.61 1.42 24.85
N LEU A 3 -22.52 2.74 25.06
CA LEU A 3 -21.94 3.69 24.10
C LEU A 3 -20.46 3.36 23.76
N LEU A 4 -19.69 2.91 24.73
CA LEU A 4 -18.30 2.51 24.50
C LEU A 4 -18.21 1.26 23.63
N LYS A 5 -19.11 0.29 23.83
CA LYS A 5 -19.19 -0.93 23.02
C LYS A 5 -19.62 -0.61 21.58
N GLU A 6 -20.60 0.28 21.41
CA GLU A 6 -21.06 0.72 20.09
C GLU A 6 -19.96 1.47 19.32
N GLU A 7 -19.23 2.36 19.99
CA GLU A 7 -18.08 3.07 19.38
C GLU A 7 -16.93 2.12 19.03
N ALA A 8 -16.59 1.19 19.92
CA ALA A 8 -15.58 0.16 19.63
C ALA A 8 -15.99 -0.70 18.44
N ALA A 9 -17.24 -1.14 18.38
CA ALA A 9 -17.77 -1.90 17.25
C ALA A 9 -17.73 -1.10 15.94
N ARG A 10 -18.01 0.22 15.99
CA ARG A 10 -17.92 1.12 14.85
C ARG A 10 -16.48 1.24 14.33
N ILE A 11 -15.51 1.41 15.24
CA ILE A 11 -14.10 1.48 14.87
C ILE A 11 -13.65 0.18 14.19
N VAL A 12 -13.94 -0.98 14.79
CA VAL A 12 -13.57 -2.29 14.23
C VAL A 12 -14.19 -2.48 12.85
N ARG A 13 -15.48 -2.20 12.70
CA ARG A 13 -16.19 -2.32 11.42
C ARG A 13 -15.57 -1.49 10.31
N ASN A 14 -15.04 -0.31 10.64
CA ASN A 14 -14.48 0.61 9.67
C ASN A 14 -13.01 0.34 9.34
N THR A 15 -12.25 -0.26 10.27
CA THR A 15 -10.80 -0.47 10.12
C THR A 15 -10.40 -1.91 9.84
N VAL A 16 -11.34 -2.86 9.96
CA VAL A 16 -11.11 -4.28 9.61
C VAL A 16 -11.87 -4.60 8.32
N PRO A 17 -11.28 -5.36 7.39
CA PRO A 17 -11.97 -5.78 6.17
C PRO A 17 -13.28 -6.49 6.48
N ASN A 18 -14.37 -6.04 5.86
CA ASN A 18 -15.69 -6.59 6.04
C ASN A 18 -16.44 -6.63 4.70
N TYR A 19 -16.49 -7.79 4.10
CA TYR A 19 -17.08 -7.98 2.77
C TYR A 19 -18.58 -7.68 2.68
N ASN A 20 -19.27 -7.54 3.81
CA ASN A 20 -20.67 -7.09 3.83
C ASN A 20 -20.79 -5.58 3.58
N MET A 21 -19.72 -4.82 3.78
CA MET A 21 -19.67 -3.37 3.60
C MET A 21 -19.15 -2.94 2.23
N VAL A 22 -18.89 -3.89 1.35
CA VAL A 22 -18.48 -3.62 -0.03
C VAL A 22 -19.60 -2.86 -0.76
N PRO A 23 -19.29 -1.78 -1.51
CA PRO A 23 -20.28 -1.02 -2.27
C PRO A 23 -21.10 -1.91 -3.21
N GLU A 24 -22.38 -1.55 -3.43
CA GLU A 24 -23.29 -2.36 -4.27
C GLU A 24 -22.72 -2.60 -5.67
N ILE A 25 -22.08 -1.61 -6.27
CA ILE A 25 -21.42 -1.77 -7.56
C ILE A 25 -20.37 -2.89 -7.56
N VAL A 26 -19.61 -3.02 -6.45
CA VAL A 26 -18.60 -4.09 -6.31
C VAL A 26 -19.28 -5.43 -6.06
N LYS A 27 -20.42 -5.47 -5.37
CA LYS A 27 -21.23 -6.69 -5.20
C LYS A 27 -21.78 -7.17 -6.54
N GLU A 28 -22.24 -6.27 -7.40
CA GLU A 28 -22.69 -6.62 -8.75
C GLU A 28 -21.52 -7.13 -9.63
N LEU A 29 -20.36 -6.47 -9.57
CA LEU A 29 -19.15 -6.91 -10.26
C LEU A 29 -18.66 -8.30 -9.80
N ARG A 30 -18.94 -8.70 -8.56
CA ARG A 30 -18.62 -10.05 -8.05
C ARG A 30 -19.38 -11.17 -8.76
N LYS A 31 -20.49 -10.87 -9.43
CA LYS A 31 -21.24 -11.84 -10.25
C LYS A 31 -20.52 -12.19 -11.54
N LEU A 32 -19.54 -11.38 -11.94
CA LEU A 32 -18.67 -11.66 -13.10
C LEU A 32 -17.60 -12.69 -12.72
N PRO A 33 -17.08 -13.49 -13.66
CA PRO A 33 -16.08 -14.54 -13.40
C PRO A 33 -14.81 -14.03 -12.69
N THR A 34 -14.41 -12.78 -12.95
CA THR A 34 -13.25 -12.12 -12.33
C THR A 34 -13.59 -11.27 -11.10
N GLY A 35 -14.86 -11.12 -10.77
CA GLY A 35 -15.37 -10.15 -9.78
C GLY A 35 -15.00 -10.47 -8.34
N ASN A 36 -14.67 -11.72 -8.02
CA ASN A 36 -14.24 -12.11 -6.66
C ASN A 36 -12.93 -11.43 -6.26
N PHE A 37 -12.08 -11.07 -7.22
CA PHE A 37 -10.81 -10.37 -6.96
C PHE A 37 -10.99 -8.87 -6.69
N ILE A 38 -12.13 -8.27 -6.99
CA ILE A 38 -12.37 -6.81 -6.83
C ILE A 38 -12.76 -6.48 -5.38
N ALA A 39 -13.43 -7.39 -4.69
CA ALA A 39 -13.92 -7.14 -3.35
C ALA A 39 -12.80 -6.96 -2.31
N PHE A 40 -11.75 -7.77 -2.38
CA PHE A 40 -10.60 -7.65 -1.48
C PHE A 40 -9.86 -6.31 -1.65
N PRO A 41 -9.42 -5.91 -2.85
CA PRO A 41 -8.81 -4.60 -3.05
C PRO A 41 -9.69 -3.43 -2.59
N SER A 42 -11.00 -3.45 -2.86
CA SER A 42 -11.91 -2.38 -2.43
C SER A 42 -11.98 -2.25 -0.90
N GLU A 43 -11.99 -3.37 -0.18
CA GLU A 43 -11.97 -3.37 1.28
C GLU A 43 -10.62 -2.92 1.85
N ILE A 44 -9.51 -3.27 1.24
CA ILE A 44 -8.18 -2.78 1.64
C ILE A 44 -8.10 -1.25 1.47
N ILE A 45 -8.58 -0.72 0.35
CA ILE A 45 -8.63 0.74 0.13
C ILE A 45 -9.52 1.41 1.19
N ARG A 46 -10.74 0.89 1.39
CA ARG A 46 -11.69 1.43 2.36
C ARG A 46 -11.12 1.43 3.78
N THR A 47 -10.60 0.30 4.23
CA THR A 47 -10.09 0.16 5.60
C THR A 47 -8.79 0.93 5.81
N GLY A 48 -7.90 0.97 4.82
CA GLY A 48 -6.68 1.78 4.85
C GLY A 48 -7.01 3.27 4.98
N PHE A 49 -7.91 3.78 4.14
CA PHE A 49 -8.37 5.17 4.22
C PHE A 49 -9.02 5.49 5.56
N ASN A 50 -9.92 4.63 6.04
CA ASN A 50 -10.59 4.82 7.33
C ASN A 50 -9.60 4.78 8.50
N THR A 51 -8.57 3.94 8.44
CA THR A 51 -7.51 3.87 9.46
C THR A 51 -6.73 5.17 9.54
N ILE A 52 -6.34 5.74 8.40
CA ILE A 52 -5.64 7.02 8.33
C ILE A 52 -6.56 8.15 8.82
N LYS A 53 -7.80 8.22 8.30
CA LYS A 53 -8.79 9.23 8.71
C LYS A 53 -9.01 9.20 10.23
N LYS A 54 -9.24 8.00 10.79
CA LYS A 54 -9.44 7.84 12.25
C LYS A 54 -8.20 8.26 13.04
N GLY A 55 -7.01 7.91 12.58
CA GLY A 55 -5.76 8.34 13.19
C GLY A 55 -5.60 9.86 13.21
N LEU A 56 -5.96 10.55 12.13
CA LEU A 56 -5.95 12.02 12.07
C LEU A 56 -6.98 12.64 13.04
N GLU A 57 -8.21 12.12 13.09
CA GLU A 57 -9.23 12.55 14.04
C GLU A 57 -8.76 12.39 15.49
N GLU A 58 -8.15 11.26 15.81
CA GLU A 58 -7.61 10.98 17.15
C GLU A 58 -6.45 11.89 17.52
N VAL A 59 -5.54 12.20 16.60
CA VAL A 59 -4.43 13.15 16.83
C VAL A 59 -4.94 14.57 17.06
N SER A 60 -6.03 14.95 16.40
CA SER A 60 -6.65 16.28 16.56
C SER A 60 -7.55 16.40 17.78
N SER A 61 -7.64 15.37 18.62
CA SER A 61 -8.45 15.38 19.85
C SER A 61 -7.77 16.23 20.94
N ASP A 62 -8.56 16.90 21.78
CA ASP A 62 -8.06 17.64 22.95
C ASP A 62 -7.65 16.72 24.11
N ILE A 63 -7.88 15.42 23.99
CA ILE A 63 -7.59 14.42 25.04
C ILE A 63 -6.22 13.78 24.77
N PRO A 64 -5.18 14.00 25.63
CA PRO A 64 -3.82 13.48 25.36
C PRO A 64 -3.74 11.96 25.19
N GLY A 65 -4.60 11.20 25.88
CA GLY A 65 -4.68 9.74 25.70
C GLY A 65 -5.15 9.35 24.32
N VAL A 66 -6.13 10.05 23.75
CA VAL A 66 -6.66 9.84 22.41
C VAL A 66 -5.64 10.23 21.35
N GLN A 67 -4.97 11.38 21.52
CA GLN A 67 -3.87 11.80 20.64
C GLN A 67 -2.79 10.73 20.52
N ARG A 68 -2.41 10.13 21.63
CA ARG A 68 -1.39 9.05 21.65
C ARG A 68 -1.85 7.82 20.87
N ILE A 69 -3.13 7.46 20.97
CA ILE A 69 -3.72 6.36 20.17
C ILE A 69 -3.64 6.69 18.69
N GLY A 70 -4.02 7.91 18.30
CA GLY A 70 -3.95 8.39 16.92
C GLY A 70 -2.53 8.34 16.35
N LEU A 71 -1.55 8.83 17.10
CA LEU A 71 -0.13 8.75 16.73
C LEU A 71 0.33 7.30 16.50
N ARG A 72 -0.02 6.38 17.41
CA ARG A 72 0.31 4.96 17.26
C ARG A 72 -0.34 4.35 16.03
N ARG A 73 -1.59 4.71 15.74
CA ARG A 73 -2.32 4.25 14.57
C ARG A 73 -1.67 4.72 13.27
N LEU A 74 -1.35 6.01 13.19
CA LEU A 74 -0.68 6.58 12.03
C LEU A 74 0.74 6.03 11.84
N SER A 75 1.49 5.88 12.93
CA SER A 75 2.83 5.28 12.90
C SER A 75 2.78 3.83 12.42
N GLY A 76 1.81 3.04 12.89
CA GLY A 76 1.60 1.66 12.44
C GLY A 76 1.24 1.58 10.96
N ALA A 77 0.36 2.47 10.49
CA ALA A 77 0.01 2.56 9.07
C ALA A 77 1.23 2.95 8.21
N ALA A 78 2.00 3.97 8.62
CA ALA A 78 3.22 4.37 7.94
C ALA A 78 4.27 3.24 7.91
N ALA A 79 4.43 2.52 9.02
CA ALA A 79 5.33 1.37 9.08
C ALA A 79 4.91 0.28 8.08
N ALA A 80 3.63 -0.10 8.08
CA ALA A 80 3.13 -1.17 7.21
C ALA A 80 3.17 -0.81 5.72
N PHE A 81 2.86 0.45 5.37
CA PHE A 81 2.70 0.85 3.97
C PHE A 81 3.98 1.37 3.32
N ALA A 82 4.93 1.89 4.10
CA ALA A 82 6.12 2.51 3.55
C ALA A 82 7.43 1.99 4.16
N ILE A 83 7.56 2.00 5.49
CA ILE A 83 8.85 1.77 6.14
C ILE A 83 9.31 0.32 5.96
N VAL A 84 8.45 -0.65 6.26
CA VAL A 84 8.81 -2.08 6.17
C VAL A 84 9.15 -2.48 4.73
N PRO A 85 8.31 -2.19 3.71
CA PRO A 85 8.65 -2.54 2.33
C PRO A 85 9.94 -1.88 1.84
N GLU A 86 10.16 -0.61 2.20
CA GLU A 86 11.38 0.11 1.79
C GLU A 86 12.63 -0.47 2.46
N THR A 87 12.57 -0.74 3.76
CA THR A 87 13.68 -1.34 4.50
C THR A 87 14.06 -2.70 3.94
N LEU A 88 13.08 -3.55 3.62
CA LEU A 88 13.32 -4.85 2.98
C LEU A 88 14.01 -4.69 1.62
N SER A 89 13.60 -3.71 0.81
CA SER A 89 14.24 -3.42 -0.47
C SER A 89 15.69 -2.95 -0.28
N GLN A 90 15.95 -2.05 0.66
CA GLN A 90 17.31 -1.55 0.93
C GLN A 90 18.25 -2.66 1.42
N ILE A 91 17.79 -3.52 2.33
CA ILE A 91 18.57 -4.70 2.76
C ILE A 91 18.85 -5.61 1.56
N ALA A 92 17.84 -5.89 0.74
CA ALA A 92 18.01 -6.74 -0.42
C ALA A 92 19.04 -6.18 -1.41
N TYR A 93 19.00 -4.88 -1.71
CA TYR A 93 20.01 -4.22 -2.54
C TYR A 93 21.43 -4.35 -1.95
N SER A 94 21.56 -4.21 -0.64
CA SER A 94 22.88 -4.29 0.02
C SER A 94 23.52 -5.68 -0.02
N VAL A 95 22.71 -6.76 -0.09
CA VAL A 95 23.21 -8.15 -0.02
C VAL A 95 23.15 -8.90 -1.34
N SER A 96 22.33 -8.46 -2.30
CA SER A 96 22.12 -9.17 -3.57
C SER A 96 23.15 -8.88 -4.65
N GLY A 97 23.91 -7.79 -4.50
CA GLY A 97 24.78 -7.27 -5.57
C GLY A 97 24.02 -6.61 -6.73
N VAL A 98 22.70 -6.46 -6.62
CA VAL A 98 21.85 -5.77 -7.59
C VAL A 98 21.61 -4.35 -7.10
N THR A 99 21.88 -3.35 -7.92
CA THR A 99 21.61 -1.95 -7.54
C THR A 99 20.17 -1.55 -7.85
N LYS A 100 19.72 -0.46 -7.25
CA LYS A 100 18.40 0.09 -7.55
C LYS A 100 18.28 0.47 -9.03
N GLU A 101 19.30 1.08 -9.60
CA GLU A 101 19.35 1.50 -11.01
C GLU A 101 19.19 0.29 -11.96
N MET A 102 19.83 -0.85 -11.63
CA MET A 102 19.72 -2.09 -12.39
C MET A 102 18.28 -2.60 -12.33
N MET A 103 17.65 -2.61 -11.14
CA MET A 103 16.25 -3.03 -10.97
C MET A 103 15.30 -2.09 -11.69
N ASP A 104 15.49 -0.78 -11.58
CA ASP A 104 14.68 0.22 -12.28
C ASP A 104 14.80 0.09 -13.82
N ALA A 105 16.00 -0.19 -14.33
CA ALA A 105 16.21 -0.44 -15.75
C ALA A 105 15.48 -1.73 -16.19
N TYR A 106 15.58 -2.79 -15.40
CA TYR A 106 14.86 -4.03 -15.65
C TYR A 106 13.34 -3.79 -15.69
N GLN A 107 12.78 -3.11 -14.69
CA GLN A 107 11.33 -2.84 -14.62
C GLN A 107 10.83 -2.01 -15.80
N ARG A 108 11.60 -1.03 -16.26
CA ARG A 108 11.21 -0.18 -17.40
C ARG A 108 11.22 -0.93 -18.72
N SER A 109 12.21 -1.78 -18.96
CA SER A 109 12.48 -2.33 -20.29
C SER A 109 12.11 -3.81 -20.43
N LEU A 110 12.29 -4.62 -19.41
CA LEU A 110 12.19 -6.08 -19.49
C LEU A 110 11.03 -6.67 -18.68
N ALA A 111 10.59 -5.99 -17.60
CA ALA A 111 9.50 -6.52 -16.79
C ALA A 111 8.16 -6.52 -17.54
N PRO A 112 7.33 -7.55 -17.32
CA PRO A 112 6.00 -7.59 -17.89
C PRO A 112 5.15 -6.43 -17.35
N PRO A 113 4.10 -5.99 -18.10
CA PRO A 113 3.31 -4.81 -17.76
C PRO A 113 2.75 -4.80 -16.34
N TRP A 114 2.38 -5.96 -15.79
CA TRP A 114 1.81 -6.10 -14.45
C TRP A 114 2.86 -6.01 -13.32
N GLU A 115 4.16 -6.10 -13.64
CA GLU A 115 5.26 -5.95 -12.69
C GLU A 115 5.94 -4.58 -12.74
N LYS A 116 5.64 -3.74 -13.73
CA LYS A 116 6.28 -2.42 -13.89
C LYS A 116 6.16 -1.50 -12.68
N ASN A 117 5.08 -1.62 -11.91
CA ASN A 117 4.85 -0.86 -10.69
C ASN A 117 4.83 -1.74 -9.45
N ALA A 118 5.20 -3.02 -9.57
CA ALA A 118 5.29 -3.93 -8.44
C ALA A 118 6.57 -3.67 -7.65
N ARG A 119 6.54 -3.95 -6.35
CA ARG A 119 7.76 -3.95 -5.55
C ARG A 119 8.50 -5.28 -5.75
N LEU A 120 9.56 -5.21 -6.53
CA LEU A 120 10.46 -6.33 -6.79
C LEU A 120 11.65 -6.25 -5.84
N ILE A 121 11.85 -7.30 -5.05
CA ILE A 121 12.96 -7.40 -4.09
C ILE A 121 14.03 -8.29 -4.69
N PRO A 122 15.23 -7.77 -5.05
CA PRO A 122 16.29 -8.57 -5.65
C PRO A 122 16.84 -9.59 -4.67
N THR A 123 17.13 -10.79 -5.16
CA THR A 123 17.74 -11.88 -4.39
C THR A 123 19.14 -12.25 -4.91
N GLY A 124 19.57 -11.66 -6.01
CA GLY A 124 20.86 -11.89 -6.64
C GLY A 124 20.78 -11.89 -8.15
N THR A 125 21.79 -12.46 -8.77
CA THR A 125 21.85 -12.72 -10.22
C THR A 125 22.05 -14.21 -10.48
N ASP A 126 21.63 -14.69 -11.64
CA ASP A 126 21.96 -16.03 -12.10
C ASP A 126 23.36 -16.09 -12.75
N LYS A 127 23.73 -17.26 -13.28
CA LYS A 127 25.02 -17.47 -13.95
C LYS A 127 25.17 -16.65 -15.24
N ASP A 128 24.06 -16.28 -15.84
CA ASP A 128 23.99 -15.53 -17.09
C ASP A 128 23.87 -14.02 -16.85
N GLY A 129 23.88 -13.59 -15.60
CA GLY A 129 23.77 -12.18 -15.18
C GLY A 129 22.33 -11.65 -15.10
N ASN A 130 21.30 -12.51 -15.26
CA ASN A 130 19.92 -12.06 -15.13
C ASN A 130 19.54 -11.83 -13.67
N ILE A 131 18.79 -10.77 -13.40
CA ILE A 131 18.34 -10.42 -12.05
C ILE A 131 17.32 -11.44 -11.55
N LYS A 132 17.59 -12.04 -10.39
CA LYS A 132 16.63 -12.82 -9.62
C LYS A 132 15.95 -11.95 -8.59
N TYR A 133 14.64 -12.06 -8.47
CA TYR A 133 13.85 -11.27 -7.53
C TYR A 133 12.65 -12.03 -7.01
N VAL A 134 12.11 -11.54 -5.90
CA VAL A 134 10.79 -11.93 -5.37
C VAL A 134 9.84 -10.76 -5.58
N ASN A 135 8.68 -11.03 -6.13
CA ASN A 135 7.63 -10.02 -6.25
C ASN A 135 6.89 -9.91 -4.90
N TYR A 136 7.31 -8.91 -4.09
CA TYR A 136 6.75 -8.66 -2.76
C TYR A 136 5.27 -8.26 -2.81
N SER A 137 4.81 -7.72 -3.92
CA SER A 137 3.42 -7.32 -4.11
C SER A 137 2.42 -8.46 -3.90
N TYR A 138 2.80 -9.69 -4.19
CA TYR A 138 1.94 -10.86 -3.93
C TYR A 138 1.78 -11.19 -2.44
N SER A 139 2.71 -10.75 -1.60
CA SER A 139 2.69 -10.99 -0.15
C SER A 139 2.17 -9.79 0.64
N ASN A 140 2.06 -8.62 0.00
CA ASN A 140 1.64 -7.38 0.65
C ASN A 140 0.17 -7.08 0.36
N PRO A 141 -0.75 -7.24 1.33
CA PRO A 141 -2.17 -6.94 1.13
C PRO A 141 -2.42 -5.46 0.83
N TYR A 142 -1.48 -4.58 1.16
CA TYR A 142 -1.56 -3.13 0.94
C TYR A 142 -0.84 -2.66 -0.33
N ASP A 143 -0.32 -3.59 -1.14
CA ASP A 143 0.42 -3.28 -2.38
C ASP A 143 -0.36 -2.35 -3.32
N LEU A 144 -1.68 -2.54 -3.42
CA LEU A 144 -2.52 -1.68 -4.24
C LEU A 144 -2.47 -0.22 -3.78
N LEU A 145 -2.51 0.04 -2.47
CA LEU A 145 -2.38 1.40 -1.91
C LEU A 145 -0.97 1.93 -2.14
N GLU A 146 0.05 1.12 -1.90
CA GLU A 146 1.46 1.47 -2.12
C GLU A 146 1.71 1.85 -3.58
N ARG A 147 1.29 1.04 -4.54
CA ARG A 147 1.43 1.32 -5.98
C ARG A 147 0.72 2.59 -6.40
N THR A 148 -0.49 2.81 -5.89
CA THR A 148 -1.28 4.01 -6.21
C THR A 148 -0.59 5.27 -5.71
N VAL A 149 -0.11 5.27 -4.46
CA VAL A 149 0.61 6.41 -3.87
C VAL A 149 1.93 6.64 -4.59
N ASN A 150 2.72 5.59 -4.80
CA ASN A 150 4.01 5.68 -5.50
C ASN A 150 3.83 6.14 -6.95
N GLY A 151 2.81 5.64 -7.65
CA GLY A 151 2.48 6.08 -9.00
C GLY A 151 2.12 7.56 -9.06
N ALA A 152 1.30 8.03 -8.14
CA ALA A 152 0.93 9.45 -8.04
C ALA A 152 2.15 10.34 -7.72
N LEU A 153 3.00 9.93 -6.76
CA LEU A 153 4.21 10.65 -6.41
C LEU A 153 5.21 10.69 -7.58
N ASN A 154 5.43 9.58 -8.25
CA ASN A 154 6.31 9.51 -9.42
C ASN A 154 5.82 10.42 -10.55
N ASN A 155 4.51 10.43 -10.82
CA ASN A 155 3.92 11.31 -11.82
C ASN A 155 4.08 12.80 -11.42
N TYR A 156 3.86 13.13 -10.14
CA TYR A 156 4.05 14.48 -9.62
C TYR A 156 5.50 14.96 -9.77
N TYR A 157 6.47 14.14 -9.35
CA TYR A 157 7.89 14.48 -9.47
C TYR A 157 8.36 14.58 -10.93
N ASN A 158 7.87 13.69 -11.79
CA ASN A 158 8.17 13.75 -13.23
C ASN A 158 7.59 15.00 -13.88
N ALA A 159 6.34 15.35 -13.57
CA ALA A 159 5.71 16.59 -14.05
C ALA A 159 6.48 17.84 -13.60
N LYS A 160 6.88 17.89 -12.32
CA LYS A 160 7.69 18.97 -11.75
C LYS A 160 9.04 19.10 -12.44
N ASN A 161 9.73 17.98 -12.68
CA ASN A 161 11.04 17.97 -13.36
C ASN A 161 10.95 18.40 -14.83
N LEU A 162 9.81 18.17 -15.48
CA LEU A 162 9.53 18.58 -16.86
C LEU A 162 9.00 20.02 -16.94
N GLY A 163 8.87 20.75 -15.83
CA GLY A 163 8.35 22.11 -15.79
C GLY A 163 6.85 22.22 -16.14
N LEU A 164 6.13 21.09 -16.11
CA LEU A 164 4.69 21.08 -16.35
C LEU A 164 3.96 21.59 -15.10
N SER A 165 3.03 22.52 -15.31
CA SER A 165 2.18 23.02 -14.23
C SER A 165 1.36 21.88 -13.64
N THR A 166 1.43 21.69 -12.33
CA THR A 166 0.60 20.77 -11.55
C THR A 166 -0.71 21.49 -11.20
N ALA A 167 -1.49 21.90 -12.22
CA ALA A 167 -2.81 22.48 -12.02
C ALA A 167 -3.85 21.42 -11.68
#